data_cf80ee9532252ba8807987ff16b45041
#
_entry.id   cf80ee9532252ba8807987ff16b45041
#
_cell.length_a   1.000
_cell.length_b   1.000
_cell.length_c   1.000
_cell.angle_alpha   90.00
_cell.angle_beta   90.00
_cell.angle_gamma   90.00
#
_symmetry.space_group_name_H-M   'P 1'
#
loop_
_entity.id
_entity.type
_entity.pdbx_description
1 polymer ?
#
loop_
_entity_poly.entity_id
_entity_poly.type
_entity_poly.pdbx_seq_one_letter_code
_entity_poly.pdbx_strand_id
1 'polypeptide(L)'
;TDWVNRYGNLPKPVESLIMIMKLKLLAKKCGFNKIKLKKPNIVIETKLKNSTFKILKNSLASNVQDKFNFNEGEHISIITIRGLGVTEIQNQINQLMLWFSSFEREIMNFDKDLLIKGE
;
A
#
# COMPACT_ATOMS: atom_id res chain seq x y z
N THR A 1 12.77 -3.50 -7.10
CA THR A 1 13.10 -2.22 -6.79
C THR A 1 13.62 -2.02 -5.39
N ASP A 2 13.63 -0.81 -4.88
CA ASP A 2 14.34 -0.50 -3.64
C ASP A 2 13.88 -1.34 -2.45
N TRP A 3 12.58 -1.51 -2.28
CA TRP A 3 12.08 -2.27 -1.15
C TRP A 3 12.47 -3.74 -1.22
N VAL A 4 12.33 -4.33 -2.39
CA VAL A 4 12.69 -5.72 -2.60
C VAL A 4 14.20 -5.89 -2.51
N ASN A 5 14.96 -4.98 -3.12
CA ASN A 5 16.42 -5.06 -3.12
C ASN A 5 17.01 -4.97 -1.73
N ARG A 6 16.37 -4.17 -0.85
CA ARG A 6 16.84 -4.03 0.51
C ARG A 6 16.83 -5.38 1.25
N TYR A 7 15.89 -6.24 0.91
CA TYR A 7 15.76 -7.55 1.52
C TYR A 7 16.15 -8.67 0.56
N GLY A 8 16.77 -8.33 -0.55
CA GLY A 8 17.00 -9.27 -1.64
C GLY A 8 17.95 -10.40 -1.34
N ASN A 9 18.86 -10.19 -0.38
CA ASN A 9 19.85 -11.20 -0.03
C ASN A 9 19.42 -12.10 1.12
N LEU A 10 18.16 -11.98 1.55
CA LEU A 10 17.66 -12.82 2.63
C LEU A 10 17.54 -14.26 2.16
N PRO A 11 17.99 -15.22 2.99
CA PRO A 11 17.81 -16.64 2.67
C PRO A 11 16.36 -17.04 2.95
N LYS A 12 15.45 -16.54 2.15
CA LYS A 12 14.04 -16.76 2.35
C LYS A 12 13.54 -17.94 1.55
N PRO A 13 12.54 -18.66 2.06
CA PRO A 13 11.83 -19.66 1.28
C PRO A 13 11.17 -19.02 0.05
N VAL A 14 10.90 -19.84 -0.94
CA VAL A 14 10.24 -19.37 -2.17
C VAL A 14 8.91 -18.69 -1.85
N GLU A 15 8.21 -19.17 -0.82
CA GLU A 15 6.94 -18.59 -0.41
C GLU A 15 7.06 -17.11 -0.09
N SER A 16 8.15 -16.70 0.56
CA SER A 16 8.35 -15.29 0.90
C SER A 16 8.54 -14.43 -0.34
N LEU A 17 9.26 -14.95 -1.33
CA LEU A 17 9.43 -14.26 -2.60
C LEU A 17 8.10 -14.11 -3.33
N ILE A 18 7.29 -15.17 -3.31
CA ILE A 18 5.97 -15.13 -3.93
C ILE A 18 5.10 -14.08 -3.25
N MET A 19 5.16 -13.99 -1.93
CA MET A 19 4.38 -12.99 -1.20
C MET A 19 4.80 -11.57 -1.55
N ILE A 20 6.09 -11.33 -1.70
CA ILE A 20 6.59 -10.02 -2.12
C ILE A 20 6.07 -9.68 -3.52
N MET A 21 6.09 -10.64 -4.43
CA MET A 21 5.58 -10.43 -5.78
C MET A 21 4.08 -10.12 -5.76
N LYS A 22 3.33 -10.87 -4.95
CA LYS A 22 1.89 -10.63 -4.81
C LYS A 22 1.62 -9.24 -4.23
N LEU A 23 2.41 -8.83 -3.26
CA LEU A 23 2.28 -7.51 -2.67
C LEU A 23 2.51 -6.41 -3.71
N LYS A 24 3.53 -6.57 -4.53
CA LYS A 24 3.84 -5.60 -5.59
C LYS A 24 2.70 -5.49 -6.60
N LEU A 25 2.12 -6.62 -6.99
CA LEU A 25 0.98 -6.62 -7.89
C LEU A 25 -0.23 -5.96 -7.26
N LEU A 26 -0.47 -6.26 -6.00
CA LEU A 26 -1.60 -5.68 -5.28
C LEU A 26 -1.43 -4.17 -5.12
N ALA A 27 -0.23 -3.71 -4.79
CA ALA A 27 0.08 -2.30 -4.69
C ALA A 27 -0.23 -1.59 -6.00
N LYS A 28 0.15 -2.20 -7.10
CA LYS A 28 -0.10 -1.65 -8.43
C LYS A 28 -1.59 -1.48 -8.69
N LYS A 29 -2.38 -2.46 -8.29
CA LYS A 29 -3.84 -2.39 -8.42
C LYS A 29 -4.45 -1.26 -7.60
N CYS A 30 -3.80 -0.91 -6.49
CA CYS A 30 -4.25 0.19 -5.64
C CYS A 30 -3.81 1.56 -6.16
N GLY A 31 -3.00 1.59 -7.22
CA GLY A 31 -2.47 2.84 -7.74
C GLY A 31 -1.17 3.28 -7.09
N PHE A 32 -0.49 2.37 -6.41
CA PHE A 32 0.77 2.65 -5.74
C PHE A 32 1.92 2.25 -6.66
N ASN A 33 2.81 3.21 -6.92
CA ASN A 33 3.87 3.03 -7.91
C ASN A 33 5.14 2.44 -7.31
N LYS A 34 5.43 2.78 -6.05
CA LYS A 34 6.69 2.41 -5.44
C LYS A 34 6.52 2.33 -3.93
N ILE A 35 7.16 1.33 -3.32
CA ILE A 35 7.16 1.17 -1.86
C ILE A 35 8.62 1.19 -1.42
N LYS A 36 8.94 2.03 -0.44
CA LYS A 36 10.30 2.17 0.09
C LYS A 36 10.29 2.05 1.59
N LEU A 37 11.33 1.41 2.12
CA LEU A 37 11.54 1.39 3.57
C LEU A 37 12.40 2.59 3.94
N LYS A 38 11.83 3.48 4.74
CA LYS A 38 12.56 4.60 5.32
C LYS A 38 12.33 4.60 6.82
N LYS A 39 13.12 3.80 7.51
CA LYS A 39 12.94 3.62 8.95
C LYS A 39 12.80 4.95 9.65
N PRO A 40 11.89 5.08 10.58
CA PRO A 40 10.98 4.04 11.12
C PRO A 40 9.72 3.79 10.29
N ASN A 41 9.62 4.37 9.10
CA ASN A 41 8.38 4.39 8.32
C ASN A 41 8.51 3.59 7.04
N ILE A 42 7.36 3.31 6.44
CA ILE A 42 7.30 2.84 5.06
C ILE A 42 6.67 3.95 4.23
N VAL A 43 7.25 4.20 3.06
CA VAL A 43 6.85 5.31 2.20
C VAL A 43 6.40 4.75 0.86
N ILE A 44 5.25 5.24 0.38
CA ILE A 44 4.65 4.80 -0.88
C ILE A 44 4.52 6.00 -1.80
N GLU A 45 5.01 5.85 -3.03
CA GLU A 45 4.80 6.85 -4.07
C GLU A 45 3.57 6.48 -4.88
N THR A 46 2.70 7.45 -5.13
CA THR A 46 1.46 7.20 -5.82
C THR A 46 1.04 8.43 -6.63
N LYS A 47 0.23 8.20 -7.66
CA LYS A 47 -0.39 9.27 -8.42
C LYS A 47 -1.82 9.55 -7.95
N LEU A 48 -2.29 8.83 -6.95
CA LEU A 48 -3.62 9.07 -6.39
C LEU A 48 -3.70 10.46 -5.78
N LYS A 49 -4.88 11.03 -5.82
CA LYS A 49 -5.15 12.28 -5.11
C LYS A 49 -5.60 11.98 -3.70
N ASN A 50 -5.46 12.98 -2.82
CA ASN A 50 -5.85 12.83 -1.44
C ASN A 50 -7.31 12.43 -1.28
N SER A 51 -8.19 13.00 -2.08
CA SER A 51 -9.62 12.69 -2.03
C SER A 51 -9.88 11.20 -2.29
N THR A 52 -9.19 10.63 -3.28
CA THR A 52 -9.32 9.21 -3.58
C THR A 52 -8.74 8.35 -2.47
N PHE A 53 -7.57 8.73 -1.97
CA PHE A 53 -6.92 7.95 -0.92
C PHE A 53 -7.74 7.95 0.37
N LYS A 54 -8.41 9.05 0.67
CA LYS A 54 -9.29 9.12 1.85
C LYS A 54 -10.39 8.07 1.79
N ILE A 55 -10.94 7.85 0.60
CA ILE A 55 -11.97 6.82 0.42
C ILE A 55 -11.41 5.45 0.73
N LEU A 56 -10.22 5.15 0.22
CA LEU A 56 -9.57 3.87 0.48
C LEU A 56 -9.26 3.71 1.97
N LYS A 57 -8.72 4.76 2.57
CA LYS A 57 -8.30 4.73 3.97
C LYS A 57 -9.49 4.48 4.90
N ASN A 58 -10.66 4.96 4.53
CA ASN A 58 -11.86 4.77 5.35
C ASN A 58 -12.26 3.31 5.50
N SER A 59 -11.75 2.43 4.66
CA SER A 59 -12.00 0.99 4.80
C SER A 59 -11.25 0.37 5.98
N LEU A 60 -10.31 1.10 6.56
CA LEU A 60 -9.47 0.60 7.66
C LEU A 60 -10.01 1.08 9.01
N ALA A 61 -9.64 0.36 10.07
CA ALA A 61 -9.98 0.77 11.43
C ALA A 61 -9.36 2.13 11.75
N SER A 62 -10.01 2.90 12.62
CA SER A 62 -9.58 4.25 12.96
C SER A 62 -8.13 4.32 13.43
N ASN A 63 -7.74 3.40 14.30
CA ASN A 63 -6.38 3.38 14.84
C ASN A 63 -5.34 3.07 13.76
N VAL A 64 -5.73 2.34 12.73
CA VAL A 64 -4.84 2.07 11.60
C VAL A 64 -4.76 3.28 10.69
N GLN A 65 -5.90 3.94 10.45
CA GLN A 65 -5.93 5.15 9.62
C GLN A 65 -4.94 6.20 10.12
N ASP A 66 -4.80 6.31 11.44
CA ASP A 66 -3.93 7.30 12.05
C ASP A 66 -2.45 7.11 11.72
N LYS A 67 -2.07 5.93 11.27
CA LYS A 67 -0.69 5.65 10.86
C LYS A 67 -0.35 6.22 9.49
N PHE A 68 -1.33 6.58 8.70
CA PHE A 68 -1.14 7.02 7.33
C PHE A 68 -1.13 8.53 7.23
N ASN A 69 -0.06 9.07 6.64
CA ASN A 69 0.03 10.48 6.27
C ASN A 69 0.07 10.58 4.76
N PHE A 70 -0.66 11.53 4.21
CA PHE A 70 -0.68 11.76 2.77
C PHE A 70 -0.17 13.16 2.47
N ASN A 71 0.86 13.25 1.65
CA ASN A 71 1.40 14.51 1.17
C ASN A 71 1.20 14.59 -0.33
N GLU A 72 0.23 15.38 -0.74
CA GLU A 72 -0.09 15.52 -2.15
C GLU A 72 0.97 16.37 -2.84
N GLY A 73 1.54 15.83 -3.92
CA GLY A 73 2.52 16.53 -4.73
C GLY A 73 1.92 16.91 -6.07
N GLU A 74 2.67 17.69 -6.84
CA GLU A 74 2.23 18.14 -8.13
C GLU A 74 2.10 16.98 -9.13
N HIS A 75 3.10 16.12 -9.15
CA HIS A 75 3.13 14.97 -10.06
C HIS A 75 2.99 13.65 -9.34
N ILE A 76 3.58 13.55 -8.17
CA ILE A 76 3.57 12.33 -7.37
C ILE A 76 3.26 12.71 -5.95
N SER A 77 2.40 11.92 -5.32
CA SER A 77 2.05 12.08 -3.91
C SER A 77 2.75 11.01 -3.10
N ILE A 78 2.93 11.28 -1.81
CA ILE A 78 3.65 10.40 -0.90
C ILE A 78 2.74 9.99 0.24
N ILE A 79 2.61 8.68 0.43
CA ILE A 79 1.91 8.11 1.59
C ILE A 79 2.98 7.60 2.55
N THR A 80 2.92 8.04 3.79
CA THR A 80 3.84 7.57 4.83
C THR A 80 3.08 6.76 5.84
N ILE A 81 3.53 5.51 6.07
CA ILE A 81 2.95 4.64 7.10
C ILE A 81 3.90 4.67 8.29
N ARG A 82 3.47 5.31 9.37
CA ARG A 82 4.34 5.56 10.51
C ARG A 82 4.55 4.29 11.32
N GLY A 83 5.81 4.04 11.67
CA GLY A 83 6.19 2.99 12.60
C GLY A 83 6.24 1.59 12.04
N LEU A 84 5.69 1.35 10.86
CA LEU A 84 5.68 0.00 10.30
C LEU A 84 7.09 -0.47 9.94
N GLY A 85 7.96 0.46 9.58
CA GLY A 85 9.31 0.15 9.12
C GLY A 85 10.25 -0.41 10.18
N VAL A 86 9.88 -0.35 11.48
CA VAL A 86 10.71 -0.93 12.54
C VAL A 86 10.32 -2.36 12.88
N THR A 87 9.23 -2.87 12.31
CA THR A 87 8.80 -4.23 12.55
C THR A 87 9.56 -5.19 11.64
N GLU A 88 9.45 -6.48 11.90
CA GLU A 88 10.10 -7.48 11.07
C GLU A 88 9.48 -7.50 9.67
N ILE A 89 10.28 -7.91 8.68
CA ILE A 89 9.85 -7.89 7.28
C ILE A 89 8.57 -8.70 7.07
N GLN A 90 8.44 -9.84 7.71
CA GLN A 90 7.24 -10.66 7.54
C GLN A 90 6.00 -9.93 8.05
N ASN A 91 6.12 -9.22 9.17
CA ASN A 91 5.02 -8.43 9.68
C ASN A 91 4.69 -7.27 8.74
N GLN A 92 5.70 -6.62 8.17
CA GLN A 92 5.48 -5.55 7.20
C GLN A 92 4.68 -6.07 6.01
N ILE A 93 5.09 -7.20 5.46
CA ILE A 93 4.41 -7.81 4.30
C ILE A 93 2.96 -8.14 4.66
N ASN A 94 2.76 -8.79 5.80
CA ASN A 94 1.41 -9.21 6.22
C ASN A 94 0.48 -8.01 6.40
N GLN A 95 0.95 -6.96 7.04
CA GLN A 95 0.14 -5.77 7.28
C GLN A 95 -0.19 -5.05 5.97
N LEU A 96 0.80 -4.90 5.10
CA LEU A 96 0.58 -4.24 3.81
C LEU A 96 -0.40 -5.04 2.95
N MET A 97 -0.27 -6.37 2.93
CA MET A 97 -1.20 -7.23 2.19
C MET A 97 -2.62 -7.05 2.68
N LEU A 98 -2.79 -7.01 3.99
CA LEU A 98 -4.11 -6.85 4.60
C LEU A 98 -4.72 -5.51 4.21
N TRP A 99 -3.97 -4.43 4.37
CA TRP A 99 -4.46 -3.07 4.09
C TRP A 99 -4.70 -2.86 2.60
N PHE A 100 -3.77 -3.29 1.76
CA PHE A 100 -3.92 -3.13 0.32
C PHE A 100 -5.07 -3.97 -0.22
N SER A 101 -5.33 -5.14 0.36
CA SER A 101 -6.50 -5.95 -0.02
C SER A 101 -7.79 -5.20 0.29
N SER A 102 -7.83 -4.51 1.41
CA SER A 102 -8.97 -3.67 1.77
C SER A 102 -9.17 -2.56 0.75
N PHE A 103 -8.07 -1.91 0.36
CA PHE A 103 -8.11 -0.84 -0.64
C PHE A 103 -8.60 -1.38 -1.99
N GLU A 104 -8.11 -2.54 -2.39
CA GLU A 104 -8.53 -3.14 -3.66
C GLU A 104 -10.03 -3.40 -3.67
N ARG A 105 -10.56 -3.91 -2.57
CA ARG A 105 -12.00 -4.14 -2.47
C ARG A 105 -12.79 -2.85 -2.62
N GLU A 106 -12.31 -1.75 -2.03
CA GLU A 106 -12.97 -0.45 -2.17
C GLU A 106 -12.93 0.03 -3.60
N ILE A 107 -11.81 -0.14 -4.27
CA ILE A 107 -11.67 0.25 -5.68
C ILE A 107 -12.65 -0.54 -6.54
N MET A 108 -12.74 -1.83 -6.33
CA MET A 108 -13.64 -2.68 -7.10
C MET A 108 -15.11 -2.31 -6.86
N ASN A 109 -15.45 -2.00 -5.63
CA ASN A 109 -16.82 -1.57 -5.30
C ASN A 109 -17.13 -0.23 -5.93
N PHE A 110 -16.18 0.70 -5.93
CA PHE A 110 -16.36 2.00 -6.54
C PHE A 110 -16.60 1.86 -8.04
N ASP A 111 -15.76 1.07 -8.72
CA ASP A 111 -15.91 0.85 -10.15
C ASP A 111 -17.25 0.21 -10.48
N LYS A 112 -17.69 -0.74 -9.66
CA LYS A 112 -18.97 -1.39 -9.83
C LYS A 112 -20.13 -0.39 -9.71
N ASP A 113 -20.05 0.49 -8.72
CA ASP A 113 -21.08 1.52 -8.53
C ASP A 113 -21.10 2.48 -9.70
N LEU A 114 -19.92 2.85 -10.22
CA LEU A 114 -19.82 3.71 -11.38
C LEU A 114 -20.47 3.07 -12.61
N LEU A 115 -20.21 1.78 -12.82
CA LEU A 115 -20.81 1.06 -13.94
C LEU A 115 -22.32 1.06 -13.85
N ILE A 116 -22.87 0.84 -12.66
CA ILE A 116 -24.31 0.84 -12.45
C ILE A 116 -24.89 2.23 -12.68
N LYS A 117 -24.24 3.25 -12.15
CA LYS A 117 -24.74 4.62 -12.26
C LYS A 117 -24.50 5.23 -13.64
N GLY A 118 -23.49 4.77 -14.34
CA GLY A 118 -23.15 5.25 -15.66
C GLY A 118 -24.08 4.78 -16.76
N GLU A 119 -24.90 3.80 -16.42
CA GLU A 119 -25.87 3.30 -17.38
C GLU A 119 -27.03 4.28 -17.54
#